data_927f1d1b00c96a445bce0279e882f22a
#
_entry.id   927f1d1b00c96a445bce0279e882f22a
#
_cell.length_a   1.000
_cell.length_b   1.000
_cell.length_c   1.000
_cell.angle_alpha   90.00
_cell.angle_beta   90.00
_cell.angle_gamma   90.00
#
_symmetry.space_group_name_H-M   'P 1'
#
loop_
_entity.id
_entity.type
_entity.pdbx_description
1 polymer ?
#
loop_
_entity_poly.entity_id
_entity_poly.type
_entity_poly.pdbx_seq_one_letter_code
_entity_poly.pdbx_strand_id
1 'polypeptide(L)'
;MKISQYCLIYPDTNNADSVVLFSTKKASAILVDKSILTDIKNGGLREEERVTLADLGFLVETDEEEKQELLRYIDELNEIDTKLSVIVAMNLDCNLACTYCFEGRRKGKHYMSPETAGHVIDFIENNLTKDRELLNVTFYGGEPLLSAELILSMAKRLKGIAETKGIDFGIQFVSNGTLLTPSIVERLKPLGLKEASITLDGPEAVHNISRPYRVGGGSFRKIVENIKSVCDMIDINIGGNFTEANYREFPKLLDYLLDEGITPDRIAMVKFDPVFGETSEYAPREMTGACLTPNEPWVFEAGIMLREEVMKRGFKTGGIQPVVCAIDLNNRHIINYDGSIYKCTGFFDRKDFITGNVKSGVTNNSSMYNLNNWKNEECLSCKFLPLCFGGCRYMKYVRDGNISGVDCKKPYYEACLEVLVKQDLRYLASDSE
;
A
#
# COMPACT_ATOMS: atom_id res chain seq x y z
N MET A 1 -6.17 25.67 24.28
CA MET A 1 -5.54 24.55 23.52
C MET A 1 -4.50 23.84 24.36
N LYS A 2 -4.26 22.57 24.08
CA LYS A 2 -3.28 21.69 24.74
C LYS A 2 -2.58 20.82 23.69
N ILE A 3 -1.48 20.16 24.07
CA ILE A 3 -0.80 19.21 23.18
C ILE A 3 -1.74 18.04 22.88
N SER A 4 -1.89 17.70 21.61
CA SER A 4 -2.64 16.53 21.13
C SER A 4 -2.07 15.23 21.71
N GLN A 5 -2.93 14.27 22.06
CA GLN A 5 -2.48 12.92 22.45
C GLN A 5 -1.78 12.18 21.29
N TYR A 6 -1.97 12.62 20.04
CA TYR A 6 -1.35 12.10 18.82
C TYR A 6 -0.10 12.88 18.41
N CYS A 7 0.34 13.84 19.22
CA CYS A 7 1.63 14.52 19.06
C CYS A 7 2.71 13.75 19.82
N LEU A 8 3.74 13.31 19.10
CA LEU A 8 4.94 12.68 19.64
C LEU A 8 6.06 13.71 19.70
N ILE A 9 6.86 13.66 20.74
CA ILE A 9 7.99 14.58 20.94
C ILE A 9 9.26 13.75 20.98
N TYR A 10 10.15 13.99 20.03
CA TYR A 10 11.43 13.31 19.93
C TYR A 10 12.60 14.28 20.18
N PRO A 11 13.71 13.84 20.79
CA PRO A 11 14.88 14.67 20.91
C PRO A 11 15.51 14.95 19.54
N ASP A 12 15.97 16.18 19.32
CA ASP A 12 16.89 16.43 18.22
C ASP A 12 18.28 15.89 18.58
N THR A 13 18.84 15.07 17.69
CA THR A 13 20.17 14.48 17.87
C THR A 13 21.31 15.45 17.64
N ASN A 14 21.06 16.57 16.94
CA ASN A 14 22.03 17.55 16.53
C ASN A 14 22.07 18.78 17.46
N ASN A 15 20.96 19.05 18.16
CA ASN A 15 20.84 20.21 19.04
C ASN A 15 20.04 19.84 20.31
N ALA A 16 20.70 19.89 21.46
CA ALA A 16 20.09 19.56 22.76
C ALA A 16 18.94 20.50 23.15
N ASP A 17 18.88 21.72 22.59
CA ASP A 17 17.84 22.72 22.87
C ASP A 17 16.63 22.62 21.91
N SER A 18 16.67 21.72 20.95
CA SER A 18 15.60 21.49 19.98
C SER A 18 14.89 20.16 20.20
N VAL A 19 13.65 20.06 19.69
CA VAL A 19 12.85 18.83 19.64
C VAL A 19 12.11 18.73 18.30
N VAL A 20 11.87 17.49 17.90
CA VAL A 20 10.98 17.17 16.76
C VAL A 20 9.58 16.93 17.32
N LEU A 21 8.61 17.69 16.88
CA LEU A 21 7.20 17.41 17.06
C LEU A 21 6.71 16.60 15.85
N PHE A 22 6.03 15.49 16.10
CA PHE A 22 5.44 14.67 15.06
C PHE A 22 3.98 14.37 15.37
N SER A 23 3.07 14.68 14.44
CA SER A 23 1.66 14.36 14.55
C SER A 23 1.35 13.05 13.83
N THR A 24 0.94 12.02 14.55
CA THR A 24 0.49 10.76 13.94
C THR A 24 -0.84 10.93 13.17
N LYS A 25 -1.59 11.99 13.47
CA LYS A 25 -2.88 12.33 12.86
C LYS A 25 -2.74 13.01 11.50
N LYS A 26 -1.77 13.90 11.36
CA LYS A 26 -1.52 14.70 10.14
C LYS A 26 -0.26 14.24 9.37
N ALA A 27 0.54 13.35 9.97
CA ALA A 27 1.87 12.98 9.50
C ALA A 27 2.81 14.18 9.27
N SER A 28 2.58 15.26 9.96
CA SER A 28 3.42 16.47 9.95
C SER A 28 4.56 16.31 10.93
N ALA A 29 5.74 16.83 10.57
CA ALA A 29 6.91 16.87 11.43
C ALA A 29 7.54 18.25 11.37
N ILE A 30 7.90 18.81 12.53
CA ILE A 30 8.65 20.07 12.61
C ILE A 30 9.75 19.98 13.67
N LEU A 31 10.84 20.69 13.42
CA LEU A 31 11.90 20.94 14.37
C LEU A 31 11.66 22.29 15.05
N VAL A 32 11.61 22.32 16.36
CA VAL A 32 11.33 23.53 17.15
C VAL A 32 12.25 23.63 18.37
N ASP A 33 12.44 24.85 18.89
CA ASP A 33 13.09 25.07 20.18
C ASP A 33 12.25 24.48 21.31
N LYS A 34 12.91 23.90 22.33
CA LYS A 34 12.23 23.31 23.49
C LYS A 34 11.38 24.28 24.28
N SER A 35 11.70 25.61 24.23
CA SER A 35 10.90 26.63 24.88
C SER A 35 9.44 26.62 24.45
N ILE A 36 9.15 26.21 23.19
CA ILE A 36 7.78 26.10 22.68
C ILE A 36 6.90 25.20 23.56
N LEU A 37 7.46 24.13 24.14
CA LEU A 37 6.72 23.23 25.03
C LEU A 37 6.31 23.94 26.33
N THR A 38 7.14 24.85 26.81
CA THR A 38 6.87 25.68 27.99
C THR A 38 5.80 26.73 27.65
N ASP A 39 5.91 27.37 26.47
CA ASP A 39 4.95 28.36 26.00
C ASP A 39 3.56 27.73 25.77
N ILE A 40 3.49 26.53 25.20
CA ILE A 40 2.24 25.76 25.09
C ILE A 40 1.61 25.55 26.47
N LYS A 41 2.41 25.09 27.42
CA LYS A 41 1.93 24.75 28.78
C LYS A 41 1.44 25.99 29.55
N ASN A 42 2.10 27.13 29.34
CA ASN A 42 1.84 28.37 30.09
C ASN A 42 0.90 29.34 29.33
N GLY A 43 0.44 28.97 28.12
CA GLY A 43 -0.39 29.87 27.27
C GLY A 43 0.38 31.05 26.67
N GLY A 44 1.70 30.94 26.55
CA GLY A 44 2.60 31.97 26.04
C GLY A 44 2.76 32.02 24.52
N LEU A 45 2.10 31.16 23.77
CA LEU A 45 2.18 31.13 22.32
C LEU A 45 1.57 32.37 21.70
N ARG A 46 2.23 32.93 20.69
CA ARG A 46 1.65 33.94 19.79
C ARG A 46 0.50 33.31 18.98
N GLU A 47 -0.45 34.10 18.54
CA GLU A 47 -1.61 33.63 17.81
C GLU A 47 -1.22 32.84 16.54
N GLU A 48 -0.24 33.35 15.77
CA GLU A 48 0.26 32.68 14.55
C GLU A 48 0.87 31.30 14.84
N GLU A 49 1.66 31.20 15.93
CA GLU A 49 2.24 29.93 16.36
C GLU A 49 1.15 28.93 16.77
N ARG A 50 0.15 29.42 17.48
CA ARG A 50 -0.97 28.62 17.96
C ARG A 50 -1.77 28.06 16.78
N VAL A 51 -2.08 28.87 15.77
CA VAL A 51 -2.79 28.44 14.56
C VAL A 51 -1.96 27.44 13.79
N THR A 52 -0.69 27.73 13.52
CA THR A 52 0.21 26.84 12.80
C THR A 52 0.35 25.48 13.47
N LEU A 53 0.56 25.45 14.80
CA LEU A 53 0.70 24.19 15.53
C LEU A 53 -0.62 23.39 15.58
N ALA A 54 -1.75 24.07 15.59
CA ALA A 54 -3.06 23.40 15.51
C ALA A 54 -3.33 22.81 14.11
N ASP A 55 -3.05 23.56 13.05
CA ASP A 55 -3.22 23.12 11.65
C ASP A 55 -2.32 21.90 11.34
N LEU A 56 -1.12 21.88 11.91
CA LEU A 56 -0.20 20.74 11.83
C LEU A 56 -0.60 19.56 12.74
N GLY A 57 -1.64 19.72 13.56
CA GLY A 57 -2.18 18.68 14.42
C GLY A 57 -1.39 18.42 15.70
N PHE A 58 -0.57 19.39 16.16
CA PHE A 58 0.16 19.29 17.42
C PHE A 58 -0.66 19.80 18.60
N LEU A 59 -1.61 20.70 18.37
CA LEU A 59 -2.50 21.25 19.38
C LEU A 59 -3.96 20.92 19.10
N VAL A 60 -4.73 20.78 20.17
CA VAL A 60 -6.18 20.56 20.16
C VAL A 60 -6.87 21.37 21.24
N GLU A 61 -8.16 21.59 21.11
CA GLU A 61 -8.93 22.27 22.17
C GLU A 61 -9.13 21.32 23.35
N THR A 62 -9.68 20.14 23.10
CA THR A 62 -9.96 19.12 24.12
C THR A 62 -9.68 17.71 23.62
N ASP A 63 -9.44 16.77 24.53
CA ASP A 63 -9.27 15.36 24.22
C ASP A 63 -10.55 14.73 23.66
N GLU A 64 -11.72 15.18 24.14
CA GLU A 64 -12.99 14.66 23.71
C GLU A 64 -13.29 15.04 22.24
N GLU A 65 -13.04 16.29 21.85
CA GLU A 65 -13.18 16.73 20.46
C GLU A 65 -12.26 15.95 19.54
N GLU A 66 -11.00 15.76 19.94
CA GLU A 66 -10.03 14.99 19.18
C GLU A 66 -10.45 13.51 19.03
N LYS A 67 -10.99 12.92 20.08
CA LYS A 67 -11.54 11.55 20.04
C LYS A 67 -12.74 11.45 19.10
N GLN A 68 -13.64 12.42 19.14
CA GLN A 68 -14.80 12.47 18.25
C GLN A 68 -14.39 12.67 16.78
N GLU A 69 -13.37 13.49 16.50
CA GLU A 69 -12.78 13.64 15.17
C GLU A 69 -12.32 12.28 14.63
N LEU A 70 -11.57 11.52 15.40
CA LEU A 70 -11.11 10.20 14.96
C LEU A 70 -12.24 9.19 14.79
N LEU A 71 -13.23 9.19 15.67
CA LEU A 71 -14.36 8.27 15.54
C LEU A 71 -15.13 8.48 14.23
N ARG A 72 -15.15 9.70 13.70
CA ARG A 72 -15.80 10.05 12.42
C ARG A 72 -14.86 9.95 11.22
N TYR A 73 -13.56 9.88 11.41
CA TYR A 73 -12.56 10.03 10.36
C TYR A 73 -12.80 9.11 9.14
N ILE A 74 -13.10 7.82 9.36
CA ILE A 74 -13.36 6.87 8.26
C ILE A 74 -14.71 7.15 7.60
N ASP A 75 -15.70 7.55 8.36
CA ASP A 75 -17.05 7.89 7.84
C ASP A 75 -16.94 9.14 6.94
N GLU A 76 -16.22 10.17 7.41
CA GLU A 76 -15.91 11.39 6.63
C GLU A 76 -15.10 11.08 5.37
N LEU A 77 -14.08 10.21 5.45
CA LEU A 77 -13.35 9.76 4.27
C LEU A 77 -14.27 9.10 3.24
N ASN A 78 -15.21 8.28 3.69
CA ASN A 78 -16.17 7.61 2.80
C ASN A 78 -17.18 8.59 2.17
N GLU A 79 -17.50 9.68 2.86
CA GLU A 79 -18.41 10.73 2.36
C GLU A 79 -17.75 11.61 1.29
N ILE A 80 -16.47 11.96 1.49
CA ILE A 80 -15.75 12.87 0.57
C ILE A 80 -15.03 12.13 -0.56
N ASP A 81 -14.95 10.79 -0.53
CA ASP A 81 -14.21 10.01 -1.54
C ASP A 81 -14.97 9.98 -2.87
N THR A 82 -14.54 10.82 -3.80
CA THR A 82 -15.07 10.90 -5.17
C THR A 82 -14.45 9.87 -6.12
N LYS A 83 -13.59 8.97 -5.61
CA LYS A 83 -12.88 7.97 -6.43
C LYS A 83 -13.56 6.61 -6.34
N LEU A 84 -13.79 5.98 -7.49
CA LEU A 84 -14.10 4.56 -7.57
C LEU A 84 -12.81 3.80 -7.88
N SER A 85 -12.35 2.98 -6.95
CA SER A 85 -11.15 2.15 -7.13
C SER A 85 -11.52 0.68 -7.22
N VAL A 86 -11.15 0.03 -8.32
CA VAL A 86 -11.48 -1.38 -8.56
C VAL A 86 -10.22 -2.16 -8.89
N ILE A 87 -9.93 -3.21 -8.12
CA ILE A 87 -8.90 -4.19 -8.46
C ILE A 87 -9.59 -5.35 -9.17
N VAL A 88 -9.10 -5.72 -10.35
CA VAL A 88 -9.67 -6.79 -11.17
C VAL A 88 -8.63 -7.89 -11.37
N ALA A 89 -8.81 -9.04 -10.73
CA ALA A 89 -7.99 -10.22 -10.97
C ALA A 89 -8.41 -10.88 -12.29
N MET A 90 -7.57 -10.72 -13.29
CA MET A 90 -7.84 -11.22 -14.65
C MET A 90 -7.72 -12.74 -14.74
N ASN A 91 -6.87 -13.32 -13.91
CA ASN A 91 -6.58 -14.74 -13.86
C ASN A 91 -5.88 -15.10 -12.53
N LEU A 92 -5.78 -16.40 -12.24
CA LEU A 92 -4.92 -16.94 -11.20
C LEU A 92 -3.76 -17.76 -11.80
N ASP A 93 -3.48 -17.63 -13.11
CA ASP A 93 -2.32 -18.21 -13.77
C ASP A 93 -1.12 -17.25 -13.74
N CYS A 94 0.08 -17.82 -13.71
CA CYS A 94 1.30 -17.03 -13.68
C CYS A 94 2.42 -17.79 -14.38
N ASN A 95 3.27 -17.09 -15.09
CA ASN A 95 4.46 -17.66 -15.71
C ASN A 95 5.65 -17.81 -14.74
N LEU A 96 5.54 -17.24 -13.51
CA LEU A 96 6.51 -17.43 -12.43
C LEU A 96 6.03 -18.42 -11.37
N ALA A 97 6.99 -19.04 -10.65
CA ALA A 97 6.78 -19.97 -9.55
C ALA A 97 7.40 -19.42 -8.25
N CYS A 98 6.96 -18.21 -7.83
CA CYS A 98 7.49 -17.56 -6.64
C CYS A 98 7.29 -18.44 -5.40
N THR A 99 8.35 -18.65 -4.61
CA THR A 99 8.39 -19.56 -3.48
C THR A 99 7.49 -19.15 -2.31
N TYR A 100 7.22 -17.86 -2.17
CA TYR A 100 6.41 -17.26 -1.10
C TYR A 100 5.02 -16.82 -1.57
N CYS A 101 4.60 -17.17 -2.79
CA CYS A 101 3.36 -16.66 -3.35
C CYS A 101 2.14 -17.11 -2.55
N PHE A 102 1.43 -16.17 -1.92
CA PHE A 102 0.22 -16.48 -1.14
C PHE A 102 -0.92 -17.05 -1.99
N GLU A 103 -0.89 -16.82 -3.32
CA GLU A 103 -1.81 -17.44 -4.27
C GLU A 103 -1.35 -18.86 -4.71
N GLY A 104 -0.19 -19.31 -4.26
CA GLY A 104 0.53 -20.47 -4.81
C GLY A 104 -0.30 -21.74 -4.99
N ARG A 105 -1.16 -22.09 -4.03
CA ARG A 105 -2.06 -23.27 -4.11
C ARG A 105 -3.30 -23.04 -4.95
N ARG A 106 -3.65 -21.76 -5.22
CA ARG A 106 -4.80 -21.35 -6.02
C ARG A 106 -4.42 -21.13 -7.47
N LYS A 107 -3.11 -21.12 -7.78
CA LYS A 107 -2.61 -20.95 -9.14
C LYS A 107 -3.07 -22.07 -10.05
N GLY A 108 -3.64 -21.71 -11.19
CA GLY A 108 -4.11 -22.62 -12.20
C GLY A 108 -4.57 -21.86 -13.44
N LYS A 109 -5.02 -22.59 -14.43
CA LYS A 109 -5.57 -22.00 -15.66
C LYS A 109 -6.98 -21.43 -15.43
N HIS A 110 -7.10 -20.55 -14.46
CA HIS A 110 -8.32 -19.82 -14.13
C HIS A 110 -8.24 -18.44 -14.76
N TYR A 111 -9.02 -18.20 -15.77
CA TYR A 111 -9.05 -16.94 -16.53
C TYR A 111 -10.45 -16.34 -16.50
N MET A 112 -10.52 -15.01 -16.44
CA MET A 112 -11.79 -14.30 -16.62
C MET A 112 -12.31 -14.53 -18.02
N SER A 113 -13.58 -14.93 -18.13
CA SER A 113 -14.24 -15.06 -19.42
C SER A 113 -14.62 -13.69 -20.01
N PRO A 114 -14.76 -13.56 -21.35
CA PRO A 114 -15.28 -12.32 -21.95
C PRO A 114 -16.68 -11.94 -21.44
N GLU A 115 -17.53 -12.93 -21.09
CA GLU A 115 -18.83 -12.70 -20.47
C GLU A 115 -18.67 -12.07 -19.07
N THR A 116 -17.83 -12.65 -18.22
CA THR A 116 -17.55 -12.11 -16.89
C THR A 116 -16.96 -10.70 -16.97
N ALA A 117 -16.03 -10.45 -17.91
CA ALA A 117 -15.47 -9.13 -18.15
C ALA A 117 -16.55 -8.11 -18.55
N GLY A 118 -17.55 -8.52 -19.33
CA GLY A 118 -18.73 -7.70 -19.63
C GLY A 118 -19.47 -7.29 -18.35
N HIS A 119 -19.79 -8.24 -17.48
CA HIS A 119 -20.45 -7.97 -16.21
C HIS A 119 -19.60 -7.12 -15.24
N VAL A 120 -18.26 -7.27 -15.27
CA VAL A 120 -17.36 -6.38 -14.51
C VAL A 120 -17.50 -4.94 -15.00
N ILE A 121 -17.52 -4.72 -16.31
CA ILE A 121 -17.70 -3.38 -16.88
C ILE A 121 -19.06 -2.80 -16.50
N ASP A 122 -20.13 -3.58 -16.63
CA ASP A 122 -21.49 -3.16 -16.27
C ASP A 122 -21.59 -2.82 -14.77
N PHE A 123 -20.94 -3.63 -13.91
CA PHE A 123 -20.85 -3.35 -12.47
C PHE A 123 -20.13 -2.03 -12.21
N ILE A 124 -18.97 -1.78 -12.83
CA ILE A 124 -18.23 -0.53 -12.70
C ILE A 124 -19.07 0.65 -13.17
N GLU A 125 -19.70 0.56 -14.35
CA GLU A 125 -20.54 1.62 -14.90
C GLU A 125 -21.70 1.99 -14.00
N ASN A 126 -22.36 1.00 -13.38
CA ASN A 126 -23.47 1.20 -12.42
C ASN A 126 -23.02 1.85 -11.12
N ASN A 127 -21.74 1.71 -10.72
CA ASN A 127 -21.16 2.34 -9.53
C ASN A 127 -20.49 3.71 -9.83
N LEU A 128 -20.45 4.15 -11.09
CA LEU A 128 -20.01 5.49 -11.50
C LEU A 128 -21.18 6.46 -11.39
N THR A 129 -21.49 6.86 -10.18
CA THR A 129 -22.53 7.86 -9.84
C THR A 129 -22.04 9.28 -10.20
N LYS A 130 -22.95 10.27 -10.16
CA LYS A 130 -22.64 11.65 -10.60
C LYS A 130 -21.61 12.39 -9.73
N ASP A 131 -21.42 11.91 -8.51
CA ASP A 131 -20.46 12.42 -7.54
C ASP A 131 -19.03 11.85 -7.74
N ARG A 132 -18.84 10.95 -8.72
CA ARG A 132 -17.53 10.37 -9.03
C ARG A 132 -16.75 11.26 -9.99
N GLU A 133 -15.48 11.52 -9.63
CA GLU A 133 -14.55 12.31 -10.44
C GLU A 133 -13.45 11.44 -11.08
N LEU A 134 -13.14 10.30 -10.45
CA LEU A 134 -12.06 9.42 -10.91
C LEU A 134 -12.48 7.94 -10.85
N LEU A 135 -12.31 7.23 -11.96
CA LEU A 135 -12.28 5.77 -12.03
C LEU A 135 -10.84 5.28 -12.10
N ASN A 136 -10.42 4.50 -11.11
CA ASN A 136 -9.11 3.87 -11.10
C ASN A 136 -9.25 2.35 -11.14
N VAL A 137 -8.70 1.70 -12.16
CA VAL A 137 -8.76 0.24 -12.35
C VAL A 137 -7.37 -0.35 -12.28
N THR A 138 -7.14 -1.21 -11.29
CA THR A 138 -5.89 -1.96 -11.16
C THR A 138 -6.09 -3.37 -11.67
N PHE A 139 -5.43 -3.72 -12.76
CA PHE A 139 -5.38 -5.11 -13.21
C PHE A 139 -4.37 -5.91 -12.40
N TYR A 140 -4.83 -7.03 -11.91
CA TYR A 140 -4.17 -7.90 -10.95
C TYR A 140 -4.36 -9.38 -11.32
N GLY A 141 -3.77 -10.30 -10.54
CA GLY A 141 -3.95 -11.76 -10.68
C GLY A 141 -2.63 -12.48 -10.43
N GLY A 142 -2.49 -13.71 -10.91
CA GLY A 142 -1.20 -14.38 -10.94
C GLY A 142 -0.19 -13.58 -11.78
N GLU A 143 -0.47 -13.43 -13.08
CA GLU A 143 0.14 -12.42 -13.95
C GLU A 143 -0.94 -11.86 -14.89
N PRO A 144 -1.37 -10.61 -14.69
CA PRO A 144 -2.48 -10.05 -15.47
C PRO A 144 -2.19 -9.97 -16.96
N LEU A 145 -0.94 -9.72 -17.36
CA LEU A 145 -0.57 -9.58 -18.76
C LEU A 145 -0.63 -10.88 -19.57
N LEU A 146 -0.86 -12.04 -18.94
CA LEU A 146 -1.28 -13.26 -19.64
C LEU A 146 -2.68 -13.11 -20.28
N SER A 147 -3.46 -12.11 -19.81
CA SER A 147 -4.80 -11.77 -20.34
C SER A 147 -4.81 -10.44 -21.10
N ALA A 148 -3.69 -10.03 -21.72
CA ALA A 148 -3.49 -8.70 -22.29
C ALA A 148 -4.58 -8.28 -23.29
N GLU A 149 -5.05 -9.17 -24.17
CA GLU A 149 -6.08 -8.83 -25.16
C GLU A 149 -7.44 -8.56 -24.51
N LEU A 150 -7.80 -9.30 -23.47
CA LEU A 150 -9.03 -9.03 -22.72
C LEU A 150 -8.92 -7.70 -21.97
N ILE A 151 -7.76 -7.42 -21.36
CA ILE A 151 -7.48 -6.14 -20.68
C ILE A 151 -7.63 -4.97 -21.67
N LEU A 152 -7.07 -5.06 -22.87
CA LEU A 152 -7.19 -4.03 -23.89
C LEU A 152 -8.66 -3.76 -24.27
N SER A 153 -9.44 -4.83 -24.44
CA SER A 153 -10.88 -4.73 -24.71
C SER A 153 -11.64 -4.04 -23.57
N MET A 154 -11.36 -4.43 -22.30
CA MET A 154 -11.97 -3.82 -21.13
C MET A 154 -11.57 -2.36 -20.99
N ALA A 155 -10.29 -2.04 -21.13
CA ALA A 155 -9.75 -0.69 -21.02
C ALA A 155 -10.40 0.27 -22.00
N LYS A 156 -10.57 -0.17 -23.26
CA LYS A 156 -11.24 0.63 -24.31
C LYS A 156 -12.70 0.95 -23.95
N ARG A 157 -13.44 -0.03 -23.45
CA ARG A 157 -14.85 0.17 -23.04
C ARG A 157 -14.96 1.07 -21.82
N LEU A 158 -14.14 0.82 -20.78
CA LEU A 158 -14.13 1.61 -19.54
C LEU A 158 -13.75 3.06 -19.80
N LYS A 159 -12.76 3.31 -20.67
CA LYS A 159 -12.38 4.65 -21.08
C LYS A 159 -13.55 5.37 -21.76
N GLY A 160 -14.23 4.73 -22.71
CA GLY A 160 -15.40 5.32 -23.38
C GLY A 160 -16.54 5.65 -22.41
N ILE A 161 -16.79 4.80 -21.40
CA ILE A 161 -17.78 5.07 -20.35
C ILE A 161 -17.36 6.29 -19.51
N ALA A 162 -16.10 6.35 -19.06
CA ALA A 162 -15.59 7.45 -18.26
C ALA A 162 -15.65 8.78 -19.03
N GLU A 163 -15.24 8.80 -20.32
CA GLU A 163 -15.34 9.96 -21.20
C GLU A 163 -16.79 10.44 -21.34
N THR A 164 -17.74 9.51 -21.55
CA THR A 164 -19.17 9.84 -21.68
C THR A 164 -19.74 10.46 -20.40
N LYS A 165 -19.24 10.03 -19.24
CA LYS A 165 -19.66 10.54 -17.93
C LYS A 165 -18.86 11.77 -17.45
N GLY A 166 -17.82 12.19 -18.18
CA GLY A 166 -16.94 13.28 -17.79
C GLY A 166 -16.07 12.98 -16.57
N ILE A 167 -15.66 11.71 -16.39
CA ILE A 167 -14.91 11.18 -15.24
C ILE A 167 -13.47 10.90 -15.69
N ASP A 168 -12.50 11.27 -14.89
CA ASP A 168 -11.10 10.91 -15.12
C ASP A 168 -10.90 9.39 -15.02
N PHE A 169 -10.06 8.85 -15.90
CA PHE A 169 -9.79 7.42 -15.96
C PHE A 169 -8.30 7.09 -15.86
N GLY A 170 -7.98 6.08 -15.06
CA GLY A 170 -6.63 5.55 -14.93
C GLY A 170 -6.59 4.03 -14.81
N ILE A 171 -5.59 3.45 -15.47
CA ILE A 171 -5.24 2.03 -15.35
C ILE A 171 -3.91 1.90 -14.63
N GLN A 172 -3.83 0.90 -13.76
CA GLN A 172 -2.62 0.48 -13.07
C GLN A 172 -2.44 -1.03 -13.21
N PHE A 173 -1.19 -1.50 -13.13
CA PHE A 173 -0.86 -2.92 -13.06
C PHE A 173 -0.15 -3.26 -11.77
N VAL A 174 -0.49 -4.43 -11.20
CA VAL A 174 0.41 -5.16 -10.30
C VAL A 174 0.87 -6.39 -11.08
N SER A 175 2.13 -6.41 -11.50
CA SER A 175 2.68 -7.37 -12.44
C SER A 175 4.05 -7.88 -11.97
N ASN A 176 4.42 -9.06 -12.43
CA ASN A 176 5.79 -9.54 -12.27
C ASN A 176 6.78 -8.87 -13.25
N GLY A 177 6.31 -8.07 -14.19
CA GLY A 177 7.11 -7.29 -15.12
C GLY A 177 7.67 -8.06 -16.33
N THR A 178 7.59 -9.39 -16.35
CA THR A 178 8.20 -10.17 -17.45
C THR A 178 7.55 -9.96 -18.82
N LEU A 179 6.27 -9.55 -18.83
CA LEU A 179 5.47 -9.32 -20.05
C LEU A 179 5.19 -7.84 -20.31
N LEU A 180 5.65 -6.93 -19.43
CA LEU A 180 5.43 -5.48 -19.59
C LEU A 180 6.46 -4.91 -20.57
N THR A 181 6.19 -5.10 -21.87
CA THR A 181 7.05 -4.64 -22.96
C THR A 181 6.60 -3.27 -23.50
N PRO A 182 7.47 -2.50 -24.20
CA PRO A 182 7.10 -1.26 -24.85
C PRO A 182 5.84 -1.39 -25.73
N SER A 183 5.73 -2.47 -26.49
CA SER A 183 4.56 -2.72 -27.37
C SER A 183 3.24 -2.82 -26.58
N ILE A 184 3.25 -3.44 -25.40
CA ILE A 184 2.05 -3.50 -24.54
C ILE A 184 1.75 -2.12 -23.96
N VAL A 185 2.76 -1.39 -23.51
CA VAL A 185 2.59 -0.04 -22.96
C VAL A 185 2.06 0.92 -24.04
N GLU A 186 2.61 0.91 -25.25
CA GLU A 186 2.14 1.72 -26.39
C GLU A 186 0.65 1.49 -26.71
N ARG A 187 0.19 0.25 -26.61
CA ARG A 187 -1.24 -0.10 -26.83
C ARG A 187 -2.14 0.35 -25.68
N LEU A 188 -1.68 0.30 -24.45
CA LEU A 188 -2.48 0.58 -23.25
C LEU A 188 -2.41 2.04 -22.78
N LYS A 189 -1.31 2.76 -23.04
CA LYS A 189 -1.14 4.17 -22.63
C LYS A 189 -2.25 5.07 -23.22
N PRO A 190 -2.62 5.00 -24.50
CA PRO A 190 -3.76 5.74 -25.04
C PRO A 190 -5.11 5.35 -24.41
N LEU A 191 -5.19 4.18 -23.78
CA LEU A 191 -6.37 3.66 -23.09
C LEU A 191 -6.38 3.98 -21.59
N GLY A 192 -5.42 4.75 -21.08
CA GLY A 192 -5.40 5.24 -19.70
C GLY A 192 -4.38 4.57 -18.79
N LEU A 193 -3.45 3.75 -19.31
CA LEU A 193 -2.36 3.20 -18.49
C LEU A 193 -1.46 4.33 -18.00
N LYS A 194 -1.34 4.44 -16.67
CA LYS A 194 -0.53 5.46 -15.99
C LYS A 194 0.66 4.83 -15.25
N GLU A 195 0.46 3.68 -14.63
CA GLU A 195 1.38 3.14 -13.62
C GLU A 195 1.48 1.61 -13.67
N ALA A 196 2.64 1.08 -13.32
CA ALA A 196 2.83 -0.33 -13.03
C ALA A 196 3.68 -0.56 -11.77
N SER A 197 3.21 -1.41 -10.87
CA SER A 197 3.96 -1.90 -9.73
C SER A 197 4.61 -3.23 -10.08
N ILE A 198 5.95 -3.27 -10.08
CA ILE A 198 6.76 -4.42 -10.49
C ILE A 198 7.57 -4.91 -9.29
N THR A 199 7.73 -6.23 -9.16
CA THR A 199 8.43 -6.82 -8.02
C THR A 199 9.82 -7.30 -8.38
N LEU A 200 10.85 -6.81 -7.63
CA LEU A 200 12.24 -7.27 -7.65
C LEU A 200 12.70 -7.62 -6.23
N ASP A 201 13.00 -8.88 -5.97
CA ASP A 201 13.34 -9.40 -4.64
C ASP A 201 14.85 -9.47 -4.40
N GLY A 202 15.53 -8.31 -4.43
CA GLY A 202 16.97 -8.24 -4.26
C GLY A 202 17.77 -8.44 -5.57
N PRO A 203 19.10 -8.64 -5.49
CA PRO A 203 19.96 -8.85 -6.64
C PRO A 203 19.64 -10.15 -7.38
N GLU A 204 20.16 -10.29 -8.62
CA GLU A 204 19.81 -11.38 -9.54
C GLU A 204 19.83 -12.78 -8.88
N ALA A 205 20.86 -13.10 -8.11
CA ALA A 205 20.99 -14.41 -7.47
C ALA A 205 19.87 -14.69 -6.46
N VAL A 206 19.50 -13.69 -5.64
CA VAL A 206 18.44 -13.79 -4.64
C VAL A 206 17.07 -13.82 -5.32
N HIS A 207 16.84 -12.91 -6.25
CA HIS A 207 15.60 -12.81 -7.01
C HIS A 207 15.27 -14.11 -7.75
N ASN A 208 16.23 -14.68 -8.46
CA ASN A 208 16.00 -15.87 -9.29
C ASN A 208 15.70 -17.13 -8.45
N ILE A 209 16.12 -17.18 -7.19
CA ILE A 209 15.72 -18.23 -6.23
C ILE A 209 14.27 -18.01 -5.78
N SER A 210 13.92 -16.77 -5.45
CA SER A 210 12.60 -16.43 -4.93
C SER A 210 11.51 -16.44 -6.03
N ARG A 211 11.85 -16.03 -7.26
CA ARG A 211 10.91 -15.79 -8.37
C ARG A 211 11.37 -16.45 -9.69
N PRO A 212 11.61 -17.76 -9.73
CA PRO A 212 11.97 -18.45 -10.97
C PRO A 212 10.80 -18.50 -11.96
N TYR A 213 11.09 -18.66 -13.25
CA TYR A 213 10.06 -19.06 -14.20
C TYR A 213 9.51 -20.46 -13.86
N ARG A 214 8.22 -20.68 -14.13
CA ARG A 214 7.58 -22.01 -13.95
C ARG A 214 8.26 -23.11 -14.78
N VAL A 215 8.79 -22.75 -15.95
CA VAL A 215 9.54 -23.64 -16.85
C VAL A 215 11.01 -23.76 -16.51
N GLY A 216 11.45 -23.12 -15.42
CA GLY A 216 12.84 -23.03 -15.01
C GLY A 216 13.55 -21.81 -15.58
N GLY A 217 14.68 -21.45 -14.93
CA GLY A 217 15.46 -20.26 -15.26
C GLY A 217 15.06 -19.00 -14.48
N GLY A 218 15.97 -18.02 -14.48
CA GLY A 218 15.79 -16.75 -13.75
C GLY A 218 14.98 -15.73 -14.53
N SER A 219 14.18 -14.94 -13.83
CA SER A 219 13.33 -13.88 -14.40
C SER A 219 13.94 -12.48 -14.28
N PHE A 220 14.96 -12.28 -13.44
CA PHE A 220 15.51 -10.97 -13.06
C PHE A 220 15.87 -10.10 -14.26
N ARG A 221 16.75 -10.61 -15.14
CA ARG A 221 17.25 -9.82 -16.29
C ARG A 221 16.14 -9.36 -17.20
N LYS A 222 15.14 -10.25 -17.47
CA LYS A 222 14.00 -9.88 -18.31
C LYS A 222 13.14 -8.78 -17.68
N ILE A 223 12.95 -8.81 -16.38
CA ILE A 223 12.21 -7.79 -15.65
C ILE A 223 12.96 -6.45 -15.70
N VAL A 224 14.25 -6.44 -15.41
CA VAL A 224 15.07 -5.21 -15.46
C VAL A 224 15.13 -4.62 -16.87
N GLU A 225 15.32 -5.44 -17.91
CA GLU A 225 15.25 -5.01 -19.30
C GLU A 225 13.92 -4.33 -19.64
N ASN A 226 12.81 -4.93 -19.21
CA ASN A 226 11.48 -4.37 -19.43
C ASN A 226 11.30 -3.05 -18.66
N ILE A 227 11.66 -2.98 -17.37
CA ILE A 227 11.61 -1.74 -16.59
C ILE A 227 12.37 -0.63 -17.30
N LYS A 228 13.63 -0.89 -17.69
CA LYS A 228 14.50 0.07 -18.41
C LYS A 228 13.88 0.58 -19.70
N SER A 229 13.11 -0.27 -20.38
CA SER A 229 12.48 0.05 -21.65
C SER A 229 11.17 0.86 -21.53
N VAL A 230 10.51 0.83 -20.38
CA VAL A 230 9.17 1.44 -20.21
C VAL A 230 9.10 2.53 -19.15
N CYS A 231 10.13 2.72 -18.31
CA CYS A 231 10.08 3.68 -17.20
C CYS A 231 10.02 5.15 -17.64
N ASP A 232 10.36 5.46 -18.91
CA ASP A 232 10.14 6.80 -19.48
C ASP A 232 8.76 6.94 -20.15
N MET A 233 8.00 5.85 -20.19
CA MET A 233 6.68 5.84 -20.84
C MET A 233 5.53 5.93 -19.83
N ILE A 234 5.67 5.30 -18.66
CA ILE A 234 4.70 5.26 -17.58
C ILE A 234 5.42 5.28 -16.23
N ASP A 235 4.70 5.61 -15.17
CA ASP A 235 5.22 5.54 -13.81
C ASP A 235 5.49 4.09 -13.39
N ILE A 236 6.70 3.80 -12.93
CA ILE A 236 7.08 2.49 -12.43
C ILE A 236 7.32 2.57 -10.92
N ASN A 237 6.59 1.75 -10.18
CA ASN A 237 6.88 1.45 -8.78
C ASN A 237 7.64 0.13 -8.70
N ILE A 238 8.77 0.12 -8.03
CA ILE A 238 9.52 -1.10 -7.75
C ILE A 238 9.21 -1.54 -6.33
N GLY A 239 8.53 -2.67 -6.20
CA GLY A 239 8.36 -3.39 -4.94
C GLY A 239 9.36 -4.53 -4.82
N GLY A 240 9.59 -5.01 -3.60
CA GLY A 240 10.36 -6.24 -3.38
C GLY A 240 9.97 -6.87 -2.05
N ASN A 241 10.04 -8.19 -1.99
CA ASN A 241 9.68 -8.93 -0.80
C ASN A 241 10.94 -9.57 -0.20
N PHE A 242 11.22 -9.24 1.06
CA PHE A 242 12.41 -9.73 1.75
C PHE A 242 12.07 -10.68 2.90
N THR A 243 13.04 -11.50 3.27
CA THR A 243 13.02 -12.39 4.44
C THR A 243 14.12 -11.98 5.41
N GLU A 244 14.12 -12.55 6.61
CA GLU A 244 15.22 -12.40 7.58
C GLU A 244 16.59 -12.78 6.99
N ALA A 245 16.60 -13.76 6.11
CA ALA A 245 17.83 -14.27 5.52
C ALA A 245 18.44 -13.37 4.42
N ASN A 246 17.60 -12.53 3.75
CA ASN A 246 18.05 -11.86 2.52
C ASN A 246 17.92 -10.33 2.50
N TYR A 247 17.26 -9.69 3.48
CA TYR A 247 17.01 -8.24 3.42
C TYR A 247 18.30 -7.42 3.29
N ARG A 248 19.44 -7.89 3.85
CA ARG A 248 20.74 -7.21 3.77
C ARG A 248 21.34 -7.19 2.36
N GLU A 249 20.80 -8.00 1.45
CA GLU A 249 21.24 -8.03 0.05
C GLU A 249 20.55 -6.96 -0.83
N PHE A 250 19.41 -6.41 -0.38
CA PHE A 250 18.60 -5.46 -1.18
C PHE A 250 19.34 -4.16 -1.57
N PRO A 251 20.23 -3.58 -0.76
CA PRO A 251 21.02 -2.43 -1.21
C PRO A 251 21.79 -2.70 -2.51
N LYS A 252 22.27 -3.93 -2.74
CA LYS A 252 22.94 -4.31 -3.99
C LYS A 252 22.01 -4.26 -5.21
N LEU A 253 20.69 -4.49 -5.01
CA LEU A 253 19.71 -4.28 -6.08
C LEU A 253 19.64 -2.81 -6.47
N LEU A 254 19.60 -1.91 -5.49
CA LEU A 254 19.54 -0.47 -5.75
C LEU A 254 20.77 0.03 -6.50
N ASP A 255 21.98 -0.44 -6.12
CA ASP A 255 23.23 -0.12 -6.81
C ASP A 255 23.18 -0.64 -8.26
N TYR A 256 22.73 -1.89 -8.46
CA TYR A 256 22.57 -2.47 -9.78
C TYR A 256 21.58 -1.69 -10.67
N LEU A 257 20.46 -1.22 -10.13
CA LEU A 257 19.49 -0.40 -10.88
C LEU A 257 20.14 0.92 -11.36
N LEU A 258 20.90 1.59 -10.49
CA LEU A 258 21.65 2.81 -10.84
C LEU A 258 22.68 2.54 -11.95
N ASP A 259 23.45 1.45 -11.84
CA ASP A 259 24.45 1.04 -12.85
C ASP A 259 23.79 0.74 -14.20
N GLU A 260 22.55 0.21 -14.21
CA GLU A 260 21.77 -0.02 -15.42
C GLU A 260 21.10 1.27 -15.96
N GLY A 261 21.28 2.42 -15.32
CA GLY A 261 20.66 3.69 -15.70
C GLY A 261 19.19 3.79 -15.36
N ILE A 262 18.71 2.98 -14.41
CA ILE A 262 17.38 3.08 -13.81
C ILE A 262 17.50 4.00 -12.59
N THR A 263 17.46 5.30 -12.84
CA THR A 263 17.74 6.36 -11.87
C THR A 263 16.50 6.83 -11.12
N PRO A 264 16.66 7.56 -9.98
CA PRO A 264 15.53 8.01 -9.16
C PRO A 264 14.50 8.87 -9.89
N ASP A 265 14.91 9.66 -10.89
CA ASP A 265 14.03 10.49 -11.72
C ASP A 265 13.15 9.67 -12.69
N ARG A 266 13.54 8.42 -12.97
CA ARG A 266 12.83 7.50 -13.86
C ARG A 266 11.90 6.52 -13.12
N ILE A 267 11.98 6.46 -11.81
CA ILE A 267 11.19 5.53 -10.96
C ILE A 267 10.31 6.34 -10.02
N ALA A 268 9.03 6.06 -10.04
CA ALA A 268 8.08 6.80 -9.22
C ALA A 268 8.24 6.49 -7.72
N MET A 269 8.49 5.22 -7.37
CA MET A 269 8.69 4.80 -5.98
C MET A 269 9.42 3.47 -5.89
N VAL A 270 10.21 3.30 -4.81
CA VAL A 270 10.78 2.01 -4.41
C VAL A 270 10.34 1.69 -2.98
N LYS A 271 9.78 0.50 -2.76
CA LYS A 271 9.35 0.04 -1.45
C LYS A 271 9.58 -1.46 -1.29
N PHE A 272 10.13 -1.85 -0.15
CA PHE A 272 10.35 -3.24 0.20
C PHE A 272 9.49 -3.64 1.39
N ASP A 273 8.85 -4.81 1.32
CA ASP A 273 7.97 -5.34 2.36
C ASP A 273 8.45 -6.74 2.78
N PRO A 274 8.29 -7.13 4.06
CA PRO A 274 8.66 -8.48 4.50
C PRO A 274 7.72 -9.53 3.89
N VAL A 275 8.27 -10.70 3.59
CA VAL A 275 7.46 -11.88 3.27
C VAL A 275 6.76 -12.33 4.54
N PHE A 276 5.43 -12.47 4.48
CA PHE A 276 4.65 -13.00 5.58
C PHE A 276 4.47 -14.51 5.41
N GLY A 277 4.87 -15.27 6.44
CA GLY A 277 4.64 -16.71 6.52
C GLY A 277 3.18 -16.99 6.89
N GLU A 278 2.48 -17.74 6.06
CA GLU A 278 1.20 -18.30 6.48
C GLU A 278 1.46 -19.50 7.40
N THR A 279 0.94 -19.47 8.61
CA THR A 279 0.96 -20.60 9.54
C THR A 279 -0.16 -21.61 9.26
N SER A 280 -1.02 -21.32 8.28
CA SER A 280 -2.15 -22.17 7.88
C SER A 280 -1.72 -23.37 7.02
N GLU A 281 -2.61 -24.33 6.84
CA GLU A 281 -2.44 -25.48 5.90
C GLU A 281 -2.13 -25.06 4.45
N TYR A 282 -2.23 -23.74 4.16
CA TYR A 282 -1.95 -23.11 2.86
C TYR A 282 -0.54 -22.53 2.74
N ALA A 283 0.24 -22.49 3.83
CA ALA A 283 1.64 -22.06 3.75
C ALA A 283 2.50 -23.12 3.04
N PRO A 284 3.44 -22.73 2.18
CA PRO A 284 4.50 -23.64 1.77
C PRO A 284 5.23 -24.09 3.05
N ARG A 285 5.31 -25.40 3.32
CA ARG A 285 5.92 -25.98 4.52
C ARG A 285 7.41 -25.65 4.71
N GLU A 286 8.02 -24.93 3.78
CA GLU A 286 9.48 -24.71 3.69
C GLU A 286 9.88 -23.23 3.68
N MET A 287 8.98 -22.28 4.02
CA MET A 287 9.37 -20.86 4.08
C MET A 287 10.10 -20.54 5.37
N THR A 288 11.43 -20.75 5.36
CA THR A 288 12.32 -20.27 6.42
C THR A 288 12.53 -18.76 6.28
N GLY A 289 12.41 -18.01 7.39
CA GLY A 289 12.72 -16.58 7.45
C GLY A 289 11.60 -15.62 7.02
N ALA A 290 10.37 -16.11 6.82
CA ALA A 290 9.20 -15.25 6.71
C ALA A 290 8.73 -14.78 8.09
N CYS A 291 8.20 -13.54 8.20
CA CYS A 291 7.65 -13.05 9.46
C CYS A 291 6.22 -13.55 9.71
N LEU A 292 5.88 -13.77 10.96
CA LEU A 292 4.51 -14.11 11.40
C LEU A 292 3.75 -12.85 11.84
N THR A 293 4.49 -11.82 12.23
CA THR A 293 3.93 -10.54 12.68
C THR A 293 4.87 -9.40 12.28
N PRO A 294 4.37 -8.20 11.99
CA PRO A 294 5.21 -7.03 11.75
C PRO A 294 6.01 -6.59 12.98
N ASN A 295 5.75 -7.20 14.15
CA ASN A 295 6.37 -6.84 15.42
C ASN A 295 7.65 -7.66 15.75
N GLU A 296 8.20 -8.39 14.79
CA GLU A 296 9.44 -9.12 14.97
C GLU A 296 10.65 -8.18 14.90
N PRO A 297 11.66 -8.31 15.81
CA PRO A 297 12.80 -7.39 15.87
C PRO A 297 13.57 -7.24 14.57
N TRP A 298 13.75 -8.34 13.81
CA TRP A 298 14.42 -8.27 12.52
C TRP A 298 13.63 -7.48 11.46
N VAL A 299 12.28 -7.46 11.56
CA VAL A 299 11.41 -6.65 10.68
C VAL A 299 11.62 -5.16 10.97
N PHE A 300 11.84 -4.79 12.25
CA PHE A 300 12.16 -3.42 12.64
C PHE A 300 13.49 -2.97 12.02
N GLU A 301 14.54 -3.78 12.22
CA GLU A 301 15.87 -3.52 11.65
C GLU A 301 15.82 -3.40 10.13
N ALA A 302 15.19 -4.37 9.46
CA ALA A 302 15.06 -4.39 8.01
C ALA A 302 14.29 -3.18 7.49
N GLY A 303 13.16 -2.83 8.11
CA GLY A 303 12.32 -1.70 7.70
C GLY A 303 13.07 -0.37 7.77
N ILE A 304 13.80 -0.12 8.86
CA ILE A 304 14.62 1.09 9.05
C ILE A 304 15.76 1.11 8.02
N MET A 305 16.52 0.02 7.91
CA MET A 305 17.70 -0.05 7.06
C MET A 305 17.35 0.07 5.59
N LEU A 306 16.37 -0.69 5.12
CA LEU A 306 16.00 -0.70 3.70
C LEU A 306 15.43 0.66 3.26
N ARG A 307 14.63 1.31 4.13
CA ARG A 307 14.11 2.64 3.85
C ARG A 307 15.24 3.67 3.73
N GLU A 308 16.20 3.65 4.65
CA GLU A 308 17.40 4.50 4.62
C GLU A 308 18.19 4.30 3.32
N GLU A 309 18.43 3.04 2.92
CA GLU A 309 19.19 2.72 1.72
C GLU A 309 18.49 3.15 0.42
N VAL A 310 17.15 3.14 0.38
CA VAL A 310 16.35 3.68 -0.73
C VAL A 310 16.53 5.19 -0.83
N MET A 311 16.29 5.92 0.27
CA MET A 311 16.34 7.37 0.32
C MET A 311 17.75 7.92 0.10
N LYS A 312 18.78 7.25 0.66
CA LYS A 312 20.21 7.61 0.51
C LYS A 312 20.67 7.59 -0.95
N ARG A 313 20.05 6.77 -1.80
CA ARG A 313 20.31 6.71 -3.25
C ARG A 313 19.40 7.64 -4.06
N GLY A 314 18.61 8.49 -3.39
CA GLY A 314 17.72 9.45 -4.02
C GLY A 314 16.39 8.87 -4.51
N PHE A 315 16.13 7.57 -4.34
CA PHE A 315 14.84 7.01 -4.71
C PHE A 315 13.76 7.46 -3.73
N LYS A 316 12.57 7.74 -4.25
CA LYS A 316 11.39 8.02 -3.43
C LYS A 316 10.87 6.73 -2.82
N THR A 317 10.37 6.83 -1.59
CA THR A 317 9.69 5.73 -0.89
C THR A 317 8.46 6.24 -0.17
N GLY A 318 7.60 5.34 0.31
CA GLY A 318 6.40 5.73 1.03
C GLY A 318 6.72 6.52 2.31
N GLY A 319 6.12 7.71 2.45
CA GLY A 319 6.17 8.50 3.68
C GLY A 319 5.33 7.88 4.80
N ILE A 320 5.58 8.36 6.03
CA ILE A 320 4.70 8.02 7.16
C ILE A 320 3.41 8.80 6.97
N GLN A 321 2.26 8.12 7.01
CA GLN A 321 0.94 8.75 6.86
C GLN A 321 -0.14 7.95 7.60
N PRO A 322 -1.28 8.56 7.91
CA PRO A 322 -2.45 7.82 8.38
C PRO A 322 -2.83 6.71 7.41
N VAL A 323 -3.07 5.51 7.94
CA VAL A 323 -3.33 4.32 7.11
C VAL A 323 -4.67 3.71 7.49
N VAL A 324 -5.65 3.86 6.60
CA VAL A 324 -6.95 3.18 6.69
C VAL A 324 -6.92 1.93 5.81
N CYS A 325 -7.38 0.80 6.34
CA CYS A 325 -7.50 -0.41 5.55
C CYS A 325 -8.54 -0.24 4.45
N ALA A 326 -8.21 -0.65 3.22
CA ALA A 326 -9.14 -0.58 2.08
C ALA A 326 -10.48 -1.31 2.33
N ILE A 327 -10.52 -2.23 3.28
CA ILE A 327 -11.73 -2.94 3.73
C ILE A 327 -12.76 -1.96 4.31
N ASP A 328 -12.32 -0.91 5.01
CA ASP A 328 -13.19 0.09 5.64
C ASP A 328 -13.69 1.17 4.65
N LEU A 329 -13.20 1.16 3.40
CA LEU A 329 -13.57 2.13 2.38
C LEU A 329 -14.68 1.61 1.46
N ASN A 330 -15.76 2.40 1.30
CA ASN A 330 -16.95 1.99 0.55
C ASN A 330 -16.70 1.85 -0.95
N ASN A 331 -15.95 2.79 -1.53
CA ASN A 331 -15.73 2.93 -2.97
C ASN A 331 -14.56 2.07 -3.50
N ARG A 332 -14.18 1.03 -2.76
CA ARG A 332 -13.11 0.09 -3.14
C ARG A 332 -13.67 -1.32 -3.27
N HIS A 333 -13.50 -1.88 -4.47
CA HIS A 333 -13.96 -3.23 -4.80
C HIS A 333 -12.82 -4.05 -5.36
N ILE A 334 -12.80 -5.32 -5.01
CA ILE A 334 -11.82 -6.29 -5.52
C ILE A 334 -12.61 -7.41 -6.17
N ILE A 335 -12.46 -7.56 -7.48
CA ILE A 335 -13.21 -8.50 -8.28
C ILE A 335 -12.29 -9.64 -8.72
N ASN A 336 -12.68 -10.86 -8.40
CA ASN A 336 -11.95 -12.05 -8.82
C ASN A 336 -12.33 -12.46 -10.26
N TYR A 337 -11.53 -13.31 -10.88
CA TYR A 337 -11.71 -13.78 -12.27
C TYR A 337 -13.10 -14.38 -12.56
N ASP A 338 -13.78 -14.90 -11.54
CA ASP A 338 -15.12 -15.49 -11.62
C ASP A 338 -16.27 -14.49 -11.38
N GLY A 339 -15.94 -13.22 -11.17
CA GLY A 339 -16.90 -12.15 -10.89
C GLY A 339 -17.28 -12.02 -9.41
N SER A 340 -16.73 -12.83 -8.51
CA SER A 340 -16.93 -12.68 -7.07
C SER A 340 -16.26 -11.40 -6.55
N ILE A 341 -16.95 -10.68 -5.66
CA ILE A 341 -16.49 -9.40 -5.11
C ILE A 341 -15.98 -9.60 -3.69
N TYR A 342 -14.81 -9.03 -3.40
CA TYR A 342 -14.13 -9.05 -2.11
C TYR A 342 -13.74 -7.63 -1.68
N LYS A 343 -13.26 -7.47 -0.44
CA LYS A 343 -12.67 -6.23 0.08
C LYS A 343 -11.14 -6.32 0.23
N CYS A 344 -10.54 -7.51 0.08
CA CYS A 344 -9.09 -7.72 0.16
C CYS A 344 -8.67 -8.91 -0.71
N THR A 345 -7.59 -8.76 -1.47
CA THR A 345 -7.00 -9.82 -2.32
C THR A 345 -6.54 -11.04 -1.52
N GLY A 346 -6.12 -10.85 -0.26
CA GLY A 346 -5.73 -11.93 0.63
C GLY A 346 -6.83 -12.94 0.90
N PHE A 347 -8.09 -12.55 0.76
CA PHE A 347 -9.24 -13.42 0.99
C PHE A 347 -9.79 -14.10 -0.29
N PHE A 348 -9.11 -14.03 -1.43
CA PHE A 348 -9.51 -14.78 -2.62
C PHE A 348 -9.73 -16.28 -2.30
N ASP A 349 -10.77 -16.87 -2.90
CA ASP A 349 -11.24 -18.24 -2.69
C ASP A 349 -11.77 -18.60 -1.28
N ARG A 350 -11.82 -17.60 -0.36
CA ARG A 350 -12.49 -17.79 0.93
C ARG A 350 -13.95 -17.34 0.78
N LYS A 351 -14.84 -18.29 0.58
CA LYS A 351 -16.26 -18.04 0.30
C LYS A 351 -16.93 -17.17 1.38
N ASP A 352 -16.50 -17.31 2.63
CA ASP A 352 -17.03 -16.55 3.78
C ASP A 352 -16.70 -15.05 3.70
N PHE A 353 -15.79 -14.64 2.81
CA PHE A 353 -15.39 -13.24 2.62
C PHE A 353 -15.88 -12.64 1.29
N ILE A 354 -16.78 -13.34 0.58
CA ILE A 354 -17.42 -12.80 -0.63
C ILE A 354 -18.48 -11.76 -0.22
N THR A 355 -18.33 -10.52 -0.68
CA THR A 355 -19.28 -9.42 -0.42
C THR A 355 -20.33 -9.28 -1.51
N GLY A 356 -20.26 -10.06 -2.55
CA GLY A 356 -21.21 -10.03 -3.67
C GLY A 356 -20.64 -10.66 -4.94
N ASN A 357 -21.35 -10.41 -6.04
CA ASN A 357 -20.93 -10.83 -7.37
C ASN A 357 -21.29 -9.71 -8.36
N VAL A 358 -20.50 -9.56 -9.42
CA VAL A 358 -20.72 -8.51 -10.44
C VAL A 358 -22.09 -8.57 -11.12
N LYS A 359 -22.74 -9.75 -11.12
CA LYS A 359 -24.11 -9.95 -11.68
C LYS A 359 -25.22 -9.52 -10.71
N SER A 360 -25.02 -9.69 -9.40
CA SER A 360 -26.03 -9.45 -8.37
C SER A 360 -25.76 -8.20 -7.51
N GLY A 361 -24.60 -7.57 -7.70
CA GLY A 361 -24.17 -6.43 -6.89
C GLY A 361 -23.54 -6.82 -5.55
N VAL A 362 -23.23 -5.80 -4.75
CA VAL A 362 -22.66 -5.97 -3.40
C VAL A 362 -23.78 -6.21 -2.41
N THR A 363 -23.62 -7.24 -1.57
CA THR A 363 -24.45 -7.49 -0.41
C THR A 363 -23.80 -6.85 0.83
N ASN A 364 -24.59 -6.35 1.77
CA ASN A 364 -24.05 -5.74 2.99
C ASN A 364 -23.51 -6.83 3.93
N ASN A 365 -22.20 -6.96 3.97
CA ASN A 365 -21.48 -7.99 4.74
C ASN A 365 -20.46 -7.36 5.71
N SER A 366 -20.82 -6.22 6.32
CA SER A 366 -19.94 -5.49 7.24
C SER A 366 -19.42 -6.34 8.40
N SER A 367 -20.21 -7.28 8.91
CA SER A 367 -19.85 -8.15 10.03
C SER A 367 -18.72 -9.12 9.70
N MET A 368 -18.64 -9.61 8.45
CA MET A 368 -17.62 -10.60 8.07
C MET A 368 -16.20 -10.05 8.03
N TYR A 369 -16.04 -8.72 7.87
CA TYR A 369 -14.74 -8.07 7.80
C TYR A 369 -14.35 -7.34 9.09
N ASN A 370 -15.17 -7.41 10.15
CA ASN A 370 -14.93 -6.74 11.43
C ASN A 370 -14.59 -5.25 11.23
N LEU A 371 -15.47 -4.53 10.52
CA LEU A 371 -15.30 -3.10 10.25
C LEU A 371 -15.21 -2.32 11.55
N ASN A 372 -14.44 -1.24 11.55
CA ASN A 372 -14.25 -0.40 12.74
C ASN A 372 -13.71 -1.16 13.97
N ASN A 373 -12.95 -2.25 13.78
CA ASN A 373 -12.38 -3.05 14.87
C ASN A 373 -11.53 -2.25 15.87
N TRP A 374 -11.02 -1.09 15.43
CA TRP A 374 -10.24 -0.15 16.22
C TRP A 374 -11.08 0.76 17.14
N LYS A 375 -12.43 0.81 16.98
CA LYS A 375 -13.33 1.61 17.85
C LYS A 375 -13.51 0.92 19.22
N ASN A 376 -12.40 0.78 19.94
CA ASN A 376 -12.33 0.23 21.29
C ASN A 376 -11.42 1.13 22.16
N GLU A 377 -11.53 1.03 23.49
CA GLU A 377 -10.83 1.92 24.45
C GLU A 377 -9.31 1.84 24.33
N GLU A 378 -8.74 0.64 24.12
CA GLU A 378 -7.30 0.45 23.99
C GLU A 378 -6.75 1.18 22.76
N CYS A 379 -7.41 1.03 21.63
CA CYS A 379 -7.00 1.73 20.39
C CYS A 379 -7.25 3.24 20.49
N LEU A 380 -8.40 3.67 21.00
CA LEU A 380 -8.74 5.10 21.12
C LEU A 380 -7.81 5.87 22.06
N SER A 381 -7.20 5.20 23.04
CA SER A 381 -6.17 5.78 23.91
C SER A 381 -4.73 5.65 23.36
N CYS A 382 -4.56 4.99 22.21
CA CYS A 382 -3.25 4.74 21.64
C CYS A 382 -2.78 5.89 20.75
N LYS A 383 -1.65 6.50 21.09
CA LYS A 383 -1.03 7.59 20.31
C LYS A 383 -0.66 7.24 18.86
N PHE A 384 -0.64 5.96 18.51
CA PHE A 384 -0.36 5.47 17.15
C PHE A 384 -1.62 5.10 16.36
N LEU A 385 -2.81 5.27 16.92
CA LEU A 385 -4.06 4.86 16.26
C LEU A 385 -4.18 5.40 14.83
N PRO A 386 -3.90 6.69 14.53
CA PRO A 386 -4.03 7.23 13.18
C PRO A 386 -3.12 6.53 12.15
N LEU A 387 -1.99 5.97 12.58
CA LEU A 387 -1.06 5.27 11.69
C LEU A 387 -1.46 3.81 11.41
N CYS A 388 -2.46 3.24 12.10
CA CYS A 388 -2.79 1.83 11.93
C CYS A 388 -4.28 1.50 11.81
N PHE A 389 -5.19 2.26 12.42
CA PHE A 389 -6.64 2.00 12.45
C PHE A 389 -7.00 0.51 12.58
N GLY A 390 -6.40 -0.16 13.58
CA GLY A 390 -6.63 -1.57 13.88
C GLY A 390 -5.83 -2.57 13.03
N GLY A 391 -4.95 -2.09 12.15
CA GLY A 391 -4.00 -2.92 11.39
C GLY A 391 -4.64 -3.76 10.27
N CYS A 392 -3.95 -4.83 9.87
CA CYS A 392 -4.32 -5.65 8.71
C CYS A 392 -5.23 -6.82 9.11
N ARG A 393 -6.50 -6.82 8.63
CA ARG A 393 -7.46 -7.91 8.90
C ARG A 393 -6.98 -9.25 8.34
N TYR A 394 -6.33 -9.24 7.19
CA TYR A 394 -5.80 -10.46 6.58
C TYR A 394 -4.68 -11.06 7.44
N MET A 395 -3.71 -10.26 7.89
CA MET A 395 -2.63 -10.73 8.76
C MET A 395 -3.16 -11.25 10.10
N LYS A 396 -4.16 -10.58 10.68
CA LYS A 396 -4.86 -11.07 11.87
C LYS A 396 -5.47 -12.45 11.63
N TYR A 397 -6.17 -12.63 10.49
CA TYR A 397 -6.78 -13.90 10.12
C TYR A 397 -5.74 -15.01 9.91
N VAL A 398 -4.66 -14.71 9.19
CA VAL A 398 -3.58 -15.69 8.91
C VAL A 398 -2.93 -16.16 10.21
N ARG A 399 -2.63 -15.25 11.11
CA ARG A 399 -1.95 -15.55 12.38
C ARG A 399 -2.85 -16.27 13.39
N ASP A 400 -4.08 -15.81 13.54
CA ASP A 400 -4.96 -16.21 14.65
C ASP A 400 -6.12 -17.11 14.23
N GLY A 401 -6.27 -17.40 12.93
CA GLY A 401 -7.37 -18.19 12.37
C GLY A 401 -8.73 -17.50 12.39
N ASN A 402 -8.80 -16.25 12.87
CA ASN A 402 -10.02 -15.47 12.94
C ASN A 402 -9.72 -13.97 12.73
N ILE A 403 -10.78 -13.19 12.41
CA ILE A 403 -10.67 -11.76 12.13
C ILE A 403 -11.03 -10.88 13.35
N SER A 404 -11.36 -11.48 14.48
CA SER A 404 -11.79 -10.74 15.69
C SER A 404 -10.64 -9.95 16.31
N GLY A 405 -10.93 -8.72 16.77
CA GLY A 405 -9.93 -7.82 17.36
C GLY A 405 -9.07 -7.11 16.32
N VAL A 406 -7.88 -6.67 16.72
CA VAL A 406 -6.98 -5.85 15.92
C VAL A 406 -5.64 -6.56 15.64
N ASP A 407 -4.99 -6.19 14.54
CA ASP A 407 -3.60 -6.52 14.27
C ASP A 407 -2.71 -5.37 14.78
N CYS A 408 -2.40 -5.40 16.08
CA CYS A 408 -1.75 -4.29 16.78
C CYS A 408 -0.33 -4.05 16.29
N LYS A 409 -0.05 -2.85 15.78
CA LYS A 409 1.28 -2.40 15.31
C LYS A 409 2.01 -1.49 16.32
N LYS A 410 1.49 -1.34 17.53
CA LYS A 410 2.09 -0.47 18.55
C LYS A 410 3.56 -0.82 18.80
N PRO A 411 3.98 -2.11 18.97
CA PRO A 411 5.38 -2.45 19.18
C PRO A 411 6.29 -2.03 18.03
N TYR A 412 5.80 -2.15 16.78
CA TYR A 412 6.53 -1.67 15.60
C TYR A 412 6.76 -0.16 15.64
N TYR A 413 5.71 0.62 15.94
CA TYR A 413 5.86 2.08 16.01
C TYR A 413 6.69 2.54 17.20
N GLU A 414 6.61 1.87 18.33
CA GLU A 414 7.45 2.17 19.48
C GLU A 414 8.95 1.95 19.19
N ALA A 415 9.27 0.94 18.37
CA ALA A 415 10.65 0.64 18.00
C ALA A 415 11.19 1.50 16.84
N CYS A 416 10.35 1.85 15.87
CA CYS A 416 10.82 2.37 14.58
C CYS A 416 10.49 3.83 14.32
N LEU A 417 9.35 4.34 14.84
CA LEU A 417 8.75 5.58 14.34
C LEU A 417 9.66 6.80 14.49
N GLU A 418 10.37 6.93 15.62
CA GLU A 418 11.33 8.03 15.82
C GLU A 418 12.37 8.08 14.69
N VAL A 419 12.96 6.92 14.37
CA VAL A 419 13.99 6.83 13.32
C VAL A 419 13.41 7.16 11.97
N LEU A 420 12.22 6.62 11.66
CA LEU A 420 11.54 6.87 10.37
C LEU A 420 11.17 8.34 10.19
N VAL A 421 10.69 9.03 11.24
CA VAL A 421 10.42 10.47 11.21
C VAL A 421 11.71 11.28 10.96
N LYS A 422 12.81 10.89 11.62
CA LYS A 422 14.10 11.55 11.42
C LYS A 422 14.68 11.31 10.02
N GLN A 423 14.40 10.16 9.41
CA GLN A 423 14.72 9.90 8.00
C GLN A 423 13.93 10.87 7.09
N ASP A 424 12.62 11.02 7.29
CA ASP A 424 11.80 11.96 6.52
C ASP A 424 12.35 13.39 6.61
N LEU A 425 12.64 13.87 7.80
CA LEU A 425 13.24 15.21 7.99
C LEU A 425 14.61 15.36 7.30
N ARG A 426 15.41 14.30 7.24
CA ARG A 426 16.75 14.34 6.62
C ARG A 426 16.68 14.36 5.09
N TYR A 427 15.81 13.54 4.50
CA TYR A 427 15.82 13.29 3.06
C TYR A 427 14.72 14.02 2.28
N LEU A 428 13.53 14.26 2.89
CA LEU A 428 12.42 14.94 2.20
C LEU A 428 12.47 16.45 2.35
N ALA A 429 13.10 16.99 3.40
CA ALA A 429 13.27 18.43 3.56
C ALA A 429 14.28 19.03 2.57
N SER A 430 15.17 18.21 1.98
CA SER A 430 16.15 18.67 0.98
C SER A 430 15.55 18.85 -0.43
N ASP A 431 14.36 18.34 -0.71
CA ASP A 431 13.69 18.48 -2.03
C ASP A 431 12.86 19.76 -2.15
N SER A 432 12.83 20.61 -1.10
CA SER A 432 12.05 21.86 -1.04
C SER A 432 12.91 23.14 -1.12
N GLU A 433 14.22 23.02 -1.36
CA GLU A 433 15.12 24.11 -1.74
C GLU A 433 15.41 24.07 -3.26
#